data_f7ec9be6ae151d2b9f1c1ddee512bfe4
#
_entry.id   f7ec9be6ae151d2b9f1c1ddee512bfe4
#
_cell.length_a   1.000
_cell.length_b   1.000
_cell.length_c   1.000
_cell.angle_alpha   90.00
_cell.angle_beta   90.00
_cell.angle_gamma   90.00
#
_symmetry.space_group_name_H-M   'P 1'
#
loop_
_entity.id
_entity.type
_entity.pdbx_description
1 polymer ?
#
loop_
_entity_poly.entity_id
_entity_poly.type
_entity_poly.pdbx_seq_one_letter_code
_entity_poly.pdbx_strand_id
1 'polypeptide(L)'
;MSNTKRALRNIAIIAHVDHGKTTLVDQLLRQSGTFRENQQVDNRVMDSNDLEKERGITILAKNCAVEYEGTHINIVDTPGHADFGGEVERVLSMVDSVLLLVDAVEGPMPQTRFVTRKALALGLKPIVVVNKIDRPGARPEWVINATFELFDKLGATEEQLDFPVVYASALNGYASLDPQVREGTMKPLFDSVLENVPVRDDDPDGPLQLQISSLDYSSYVGKIGIGRIKRGRVRALQDVIVMNGPDSTPTKARINQVLKFKGLERVLVDEAQAGDIVLINGIEELGIGTTVCSPDTPDALPMLKVDEPTLTMNFLVNNSPLAGREGKFVTSRQIRDRLDRELKANVALRVTDTGDDTTFEVSGRGELHLTILLENMRREGYELAVSRPRVVFKDIDGVKCEPYELLTVDVEDSHQGGVMEELGRRRGDLQNMEPDGKGRVRLEYRIPARGLIGFQSEFMTLTRGTGLMSHIFDDYAPVDVNKPELAGRRNGVLISQDDGAAVAYALWKLQDRGRMFVSHNDPVYEGMIIGIHSRDNDLIVNPIKGKQLTNVRASGTDEAVRLVPPIQLTLEYAVEFIEDDELVEITPKSIRLRKRFLKEHERKKASREAA
;
A
#
# COMPACT_ATOMS: atom_id res chain seq x y z
N MET A 1 -34.92 16.63 -31.05
CA MET A 1 -34.88 16.41 -29.58
C MET A 1 -33.52 16.90 -29.16
N SER A 2 -33.44 17.94 -28.34
CA SER A 2 -32.17 18.51 -27.89
C SER A 2 -31.44 17.47 -27.04
N ASN A 3 -30.29 17.03 -27.49
CA ASN A 3 -29.38 16.18 -26.77
C ASN A 3 -28.79 17.02 -25.61
N THR A 4 -29.54 17.15 -24.50
CA THR A 4 -29.03 17.80 -23.29
C THR A 4 -27.92 16.90 -22.77
N LYS A 5 -26.68 17.31 -22.98
CA LYS A 5 -25.50 16.63 -22.40
C LYS A 5 -25.75 16.43 -20.92
N ARG A 6 -25.64 15.20 -20.45
CA ARG A 6 -25.88 14.85 -19.05
C ARG A 6 -24.89 15.55 -18.15
N ALA A 7 -25.37 16.14 -17.08
CA ALA A 7 -24.57 16.77 -16.05
C ALA A 7 -23.92 15.70 -15.15
N LEU A 8 -22.83 15.08 -15.63
CA LEU A 8 -22.05 14.04 -14.95
C LEU A 8 -20.56 14.36 -15.08
N ARG A 9 -19.81 14.18 -14.00
CA ARG A 9 -18.35 14.26 -13.96
C ARG A 9 -17.79 13.09 -13.17
N ASN A 10 -16.72 12.47 -13.66
CA ASN A 10 -15.99 11.42 -12.97
C ASN A 10 -14.56 11.90 -12.74
N ILE A 11 -14.16 12.06 -11.49
CA ILE A 11 -12.84 12.54 -11.10
C ILE A 11 -12.16 11.58 -10.14
N ALA A 12 -10.84 11.48 -10.23
CA ALA A 12 -10.01 10.81 -9.22
C ALA A 12 -9.21 11.84 -8.44
N ILE A 13 -8.95 11.60 -7.17
CA ILE A 13 -8.09 12.45 -6.35
C ILE A 13 -6.75 11.76 -6.12
N ILE A 14 -5.69 12.42 -6.54
CA ILE A 14 -4.30 11.98 -6.40
C ILE A 14 -3.61 12.90 -5.40
N ALA A 15 -2.94 12.33 -4.41
CA ALA A 15 -2.15 13.09 -3.45
C ALA A 15 -1.01 12.25 -2.88
N HIS A 16 0.03 12.91 -2.41
CA HIS A 16 0.99 12.29 -1.50
C HIS A 16 0.35 12.07 -0.12
N VAL A 17 0.91 11.15 0.64
CA VAL A 17 0.54 10.94 2.06
C VAL A 17 0.65 12.28 2.79
N ASP A 18 -0.28 12.57 3.67
CA ASP A 18 -0.39 13.81 4.46
C ASP A 18 -0.62 15.12 3.68
N HIS A 19 -0.76 15.11 2.36
CA HIS A 19 -1.14 16.32 1.61
C HIS A 19 -2.59 16.77 1.82
N GLY A 20 -3.38 16.00 2.59
CA GLY A 20 -4.73 16.38 3.03
C GLY A 20 -5.85 15.87 2.12
N LYS A 21 -5.63 14.76 1.41
CA LYS A 21 -6.59 14.14 0.50
C LYS A 21 -7.92 13.82 1.19
N THR A 22 -7.88 13.03 2.26
CA THR A 22 -9.08 12.63 3.02
C THR A 22 -9.83 13.85 3.57
N THR A 23 -9.10 14.85 4.09
CA THR A 23 -9.68 16.09 4.59
C THR A 23 -10.38 16.88 3.49
N LEU A 24 -9.80 16.92 2.28
CA LEU A 24 -10.44 17.59 1.13
C LEU A 24 -11.73 16.89 0.73
N VAL A 25 -11.73 15.56 0.62
CA VAL A 25 -12.93 14.78 0.28
C VAL A 25 -14.01 14.97 1.33
N ASP A 26 -13.67 14.97 2.63
CA ASP A 26 -14.61 15.25 3.71
C ASP A 26 -15.28 16.62 3.54
N GLN A 27 -14.51 17.66 3.16
CA GLN A 27 -15.06 18.99 2.91
C GLN A 27 -15.98 19.04 1.68
N LEU A 28 -15.60 18.36 0.60
CA LEU A 28 -16.45 18.25 -0.59
C LEU A 28 -17.78 17.55 -0.27
N LEU A 29 -17.74 16.46 0.48
CA LEU A 29 -18.94 15.75 0.92
C LEU A 29 -19.84 16.62 1.82
N ARG A 30 -19.24 17.35 2.77
CA ARG A 30 -19.98 18.22 3.71
C ARG A 30 -20.64 19.41 3.01
N GLN A 31 -19.89 20.08 2.12
CA GLN A 31 -20.34 21.33 1.48
C GLN A 31 -21.21 21.11 0.25
N SER A 32 -21.25 19.89 -0.30
CA SER A 32 -22.21 19.52 -1.35
C SER A 32 -23.66 19.32 -0.85
N GLY A 33 -23.89 19.37 0.48
CA GLY A 33 -25.21 19.10 1.07
C GLY A 33 -25.58 17.61 1.12
N THR A 34 -24.61 16.72 0.89
CA THR A 34 -24.82 15.26 0.88
C THR A 34 -25.17 14.73 2.28
N PHE A 35 -24.69 15.36 3.35
CA PHE A 35 -25.04 15.05 4.74
C PHE A 35 -26.14 15.96 5.26
N ARG A 36 -27.02 15.42 6.13
CA ARG A 36 -28.02 16.24 6.82
C ARG A 36 -27.34 17.16 7.84
N GLU A 37 -27.84 18.39 8.00
CA GLU A 37 -27.24 19.42 8.88
C GLU A 37 -26.98 18.97 10.34
N ASN A 38 -27.69 17.96 10.82
CA ASN A 38 -27.55 17.42 12.18
C ASN A 38 -26.85 16.05 12.26
N GLN A 39 -26.26 15.56 11.15
CA GLN A 39 -25.56 14.29 11.16
C GLN A 39 -24.13 14.53 11.68
N GLN A 40 -23.84 14.05 12.89
CA GLN A 40 -22.45 13.99 13.38
C GLN A 40 -21.68 13.01 12.51
N VAL A 41 -20.81 13.53 11.69
CA VAL A 41 -19.93 12.74 10.82
C VAL A 41 -18.54 12.81 11.42
N ASP A 42 -17.97 11.65 11.74
CA ASP A 42 -16.60 11.55 12.21
C ASP A 42 -15.65 12.18 11.18
N ASN A 43 -14.54 12.75 11.66
CA ASN A 43 -13.48 13.20 10.78
C ASN A 43 -12.87 11.97 10.06
N ARG A 44 -12.49 12.11 8.79
CA ARG A 44 -11.97 11.04 7.92
C ARG A 44 -13.04 9.99 7.58
N VAL A 45 -14.17 10.44 7.10
CA VAL A 45 -15.33 9.59 6.74
C VAL A 45 -14.97 8.55 5.67
N MET A 46 -14.04 8.86 4.78
CA MET A 46 -13.56 7.94 3.75
C MET A 46 -12.63 6.86 4.32
N ASP A 47 -11.91 7.10 5.41
CA ASP A 47 -11.02 6.11 6.01
C ASP A 47 -11.83 5.14 6.89
N SER A 48 -12.50 4.17 6.28
CA SER A 48 -13.35 3.20 7.00
C SER A 48 -12.55 2.08 7.67
N ASN A 49 -11.30 1.87 7.27
CA ASN A 49 -10.40 0.86 7.83
C ASN A 49 -9.55 1.47 8.95
N ASP A 50 -9.50 0.81 10.11
CA ASP A 50 -8.70 1.27 11.24
C ASP A 50 -7.20 1.41 10.88
N LEU A 51 -6.68 0.54 10.01
CA LEU A 51 -5.30 0.63 9.52
C LEU A 51 -5.04 1.88 8.69
N GLU A 52 -5.99 2.30 7.85
CA GLU A 52 -5.88 3.54 7.08
C GLU A 52 -5.84 4.76 8.00
N LYS A 53 -6.70 4.76 9.04
CA LYS A 53 -6.74 5.83 10.05
C LYS A 53 -5.44 5.92 10.86
N GLU A 54 -4.90 4.77 11.28
CA GLU A 54 -3.67 4.69 12.07
C GLU A 54 -2.43 5.11 11.27
N ARG A 55 -2.38 4.70 9.99
CA ARG A 55 -1.22 4.94 9.12
C ARG A 55 -1.30 6.23 8.31
N GLY A 56 -2.49 6.84 8.23
CA GLY A 56 -2.74 8.03 7.44
C GLY A 56 -2.66 7.81 5.92
N ILE A 57 -2.73 6.56 5.44
CA ILE A 57 -2.64 6.21 4.02
C ILE A 57 -3.95 5.59 3.53
N THR A 58 -4.32 5.84 2.28
CA THR A 58 -5.40 5.12 1.60
C THR A 58 -4.84 3.79 1.07
N ILE A 59 -5.43 2.69 1.50
CA ILE A 59 -5.04 1.32 1.10
C ILE A 59 -5.88 0.85 -0.07
N LEU A 60 -7.21 1.04 0.03
CA LEU A 60 -8.17 0.63 -0.99
C LEU A 60 -8.80 1.86 -1.65
N ALA A 61 -8.96 1.81 -2.96
CA ALA A 61 -9.71 2.81 -3.68
C ALA A 61 -11.16 2.85 -3.20
N LYS A 62 -11.69 4.03 -2.95
CA LYS A 62 -13.06 4.25 -2.50
C LYS A 62 -13.77 5.18 -3.44
N ASN A 63 -15.06 4.92 -3.61
CA ASN A 63 -15.90 5.74 -4.45
C ASN A 63 -16.94 6.47 -3.59
N CYS A 64 -17.14 7.73 -3.87
CA CYS A 64 -18.26 8.52 -3.36
C CYS A 64 -18.84 9.39 -4.48
N ALA A 65 -19.98 9.97 -4.25
CA ALA A 65 -20.59 10.86 -5.22
C ALA A 65 -21.26 12.03 -4.52
N VAL A 66 -21.19 13.21 -5.14
CA VAL A 66 -21.82 14.43 -4.65
C VAL A 66 -22.68 15.05 -5.75
N GLU A 67 -23.71 15.77 -5.35
CA GLU A 67 -24.54 16.57 -6.25
C GLU A 67 -24.18 18.05 -6.08
N TYR A 68 -23.83 18.71 -7.16
CA TYR A 68 -23.52 20.13 -7.14
C TYR A 68 -24.09 20.83 -8.36
N GLU A 69 -24.93 21.84 -8.14
CA GLU A 69 -25.63 22.61 -9.19
C GLU A 69 -26.31 21.71 -10.26
N GLY A 70 -26.95 20.62 -9.82
CA GLY A 70 -27.62 19.65 -10.71
C GLY A 70 -26.67 18.73 -11.49
N THR A 71 -25.38 18.78 -11.21
CA THR A 71 -24.38 17.86 -11.75
C THR A 71 -24.02 16.79 -10.75
N HIS A 72 -24.07 15.52 -11.17
CA HIS A 72 -23.58 14.39 -10.40
C HIS A 72 -22.07 14.25 -10.58
N ILE A 73 -21.30 14.32 -9.50
CA ILE A 73 -19.85 14.22 -9.51
C ILE A 73 -19.44 12.97 -8.75
N ASN A 74 -18.96 11.96 -9.49
CA ASN A 74 -18.31 10.79 -8.88
C ASN A 74 -16.87 11.15 -8.53
N ILE A 75 -16.49 10.86 -7.30
CA ILE A 75 -15.15 11.07 -6.76
C ILE A 75 -14.56 9.71 -6.40
N VAL A 76 -13.46 9.35 -7.04
CA VAL A 76 -12.73 8.12 -6.74
C VAL A 76 -11.47 8.47 -5.98
N ASP A 77 -11.37 8.01 -4.74
CA ASP A 77 -10.18 8.16 -3.92
C ASP A 77 -9.14 7.12 -4.32
N THR A 78 -7.94 7.54 -4.69
CA THR A 78 -6.88 6.64 -5.16
C THR A 78 -5.85 6.36 -4.07
N PRO A 79 -5.35 5.12 -3.95
CA PRO A 79 -4.16 4.86 -3.15
C PRO A 79 -2.99 5.71 -3.62
N GLY A 80 -2.24 6.26 -2.65
CA GLY A 80 -1.04 7.07 -2.96
C GLY A 80 0.24 6.28 -3.08
N HIS A 81 0.27 5.05 -2.54
CA HIS A 81 1.48 4.24 -2.47
C HIS A 81 1.68 3.36 -3.72
N ALA A 82 2.93 3.24 -4.18
CA ALA A 82 3.28 2.50 -5.39
C ALA A 82 2.92 1.01 -5.35
N ASP A 83 2.91 0.38 -4.17
CA ASP A 83 2.50 -1.02 -3.98
C ASP A 83 1.06 -1.29 -4.40
N PHE A 84 0.24 -0.24 -4.53
CA PHE A 84 -1.14 -0.31 -5.01
C PHE A 84 -1.30 0.20 -6.45
N GLY A 85 -0.21 0.28 -7.22
CA GLY A 85 -0.19 0.84 -8.57
C GLY A 85 -1.20 0.22 -9.54
N GLY A 86 -1.47 -1.08 -9.45
CA GLY A 86 -2.49 -1.75 -10.25
C GLY A 86 -3.92 -1.26 -9.94
N GLU A 87 -4.20 -0.89 -8.69
CA GLU A 87 -5.48 -0.26 -8.34
C GLU A 87 -5.59 1.15 -8.93
N VAL A 88 -4.49 1.89 -8.91
CA VAL A 88 -4.44 3.24 -9.49
C VAL A 88 -4.79 3.22 -10.98
N GLU A 89 -4.18 2.35 -11.79
CA GLU A 89 -4.48 2.26 -13.22
C GLU A 89 -5.95 1.94 -13.49
N ARG A 90 -6.51 1.01 -12.72
CA ARG A 90 -7.92 0.61 -12.83
C ARG A 90 -8.88 1.74 -12.48
N VAL A 91 -8.58 2.47 -11.40
CA VAL A 91 -9.35 3.65 -11.00
C VAL A 91 -9.29 4.72 -12.07
N LEU A 92 -8.09 5.03 -12.58
CA LEU A 92 -7.90 6.06 -13.61
C LEU A 92 -8.64 5.72 -14.91
N SER A 93 -8.87 4.44 -15.22
CA SER A 93 -9.66 4.01 -16.39
C SER A 93 -11.15 4.37 -16.30
N MET A 94 -11.67 4.65 -15.08
CA MET A 94 -13.08 4.99 -14.85
C MET A 94 -13.36 6.50 -14.89
N VAL A 95 -12.33 7.35 -14.79
CA VAL A 95 -12.50 8.79 -14.60
C VAL A 95 -12.21 9.60 -15.87
N ASP A 96 -12.58 10.85 -15.85
CA ASP A 96 -12.43 11.78 -16.97
C ASP A 96 -11.33 12.83 -16.71
N SER A 97 -10.99 13.06 -15.46
CA SER A 97 -9.94 13.98 -15.01
C SER A 97 -9.43 13.59 -13.63
N VAL A 98 -8.34 14.21 -13.21
CA VAL A 98 -7.74 14.00 -11.89
C VAL A 98 -7.55 15.32 -11.16
N LEU A 99 -7.84 15.34 -9.86
CA LEU A 99 -7.43 16.41 -8.95
C LEU A 99 -6.07 16.02 -8.36
N LEU A 100 -5.01 16.72 -8.76
CA LEU A 100 -3.69 16.53 -8.18
C LEU A 100 -3.52 17.47 -6.99
N LEU A 101 -3.52 16.91 -5.78
CA LEU A 101 -3.39 17.65 -4.54
C LEU A 101 -1.90 17.77 -4.16
N VAL A 102 -1.41 19.00 -4.05
CA VAL A 102 -0.01 19.30 -3.71
C VAL A 102 0.04 20.22 -2.49
N ASP A 103 0.90 19.89 -1.53
CA ASP A 103 1.12 20.74 -0.33
C ASP A 103 1.83 22.05 -0.71
N ALA A 104 1.32 23.18 -0.23
CA ALA A 104 1.84 24.51 -0.54
C ALA A 104 3.27 24.78 0.00
N VAL A 105 3.74 23.97 0.94
CA VAL A 105 5.09 24.08 1.55
C VAL A 105 6.05 23.06 0.93
N GLU A 106 5.62 21.81 0.81
CA GLU A 106 6.45 20.67 0.40
C GLU A 106 6.58 20.53 -1.12
N GLY A 107 5.53 20.93 -1.85
CA GLY A 107 5.48 20.76 -3.31
C GLY A 107 5.20 19.32 -3.76
N PRO A 108 5.42 18.99 -5.04
CA PRO A 108 5.18 17.65 -5.57
C PRO A 108 6.22 16.66 -5.04
N MET A 109 5.73 15.61 -4.36
CA MET A 109 6.53 14.59 -3.70
C MET A 109 6.75 13.34 -4.59
N PRO A 110 7.77 12.50 -4.32
CA PRO A 110 8.14 11.37 -5.17
C PRO A 110 6.99 10.38 -5.46
N GLN A 111 6.15 10.05 -4.49
CA GLN A 111 5.03 9.12 -4.68
C GLN A 111 3.99 9.65 -5.68
N THR A 112 3.79 10.96 -5.74
CA THR A 112 2.87 11.61 -6.67
C THR A 112 3.29 11.41 -8.12
N ARG A 113 4.60 11.28 -8.40
CA ARG A 113 5.14 11.10 -9.76
C ARG A 113 4.58 9.87 -10.47
N PHE A 114 4.48 8.74 -9.77
CA PHE A 114 3.97 7.49 -10.36
C PHE A 114 2.52 7.63 -10.82
N VAL A 115 1.64 8.06 -9.92
CA VAL A 115 0.21 8.19 -10.21
C VAL A 115 -0.03 9.26 -11.28
N THR A 116 0.70 10.38 -11.21
CA THR A 116 0.64 11.45 -12.22
C THR A 116 1.10 10.95 -13.58
N ARG A 117 2.23 10.23 -13.68
CA ARG A 117 2.69 9.65 -14.95
C ARG A 117 1.63 8.76 -15.59
N LYS A 118 0.96 7.93 -14.79
CA LYS A 118 -0.12 7.05 -15.30
C LYS A 118 -1.34 7.84 -15.76
N ALA A 119 -1.73 8.88 -15.02
CA ALA A 119 -2.84 9.75 -15.40
C ALA A 119 -2.55 10.49 -16.73
N LEU A 120 -1.35 11.07 -16.87
CA LEU A 120 -0.91 11.75 -18.08
C LEU A 120 -0.86 10.80 -19.28
N ALA A 121 -0.32 9.58 -19.10
CA ALA A 121 -0.25 8.56 -20.16
C ALA A 121 -1.64 8.10 -20.64
N LEU A 122 -2.67 8.15 -19.79
CA LEU A 122 -4.06 7.89 -20.16
C LEU A 122 -4.75 9.10 -20.81
N GLY A 123 -4.03 10.20 -21.02
CA GLY A 123 -4.57 11.43 -21.62
C GLY A 123 -5.49 12.23 -20.70
N LEU A 124 -5.50 11.95 -19.40
CA LEU A 124 -6.30 12.71 -18.45
C LEU A 124 -5.71 14.12 -18.26
N LYS A 125 -6.60 15.12 -18.20
CA LYS A 125 -6.20 16.51 -17.89
C LYS A 125 -6.27 16.72 -16.38
N PRO A 126 -5.15 17.07 -15.71
CA PRO A 126 -5.14 17.31 -14.28
C PRO A 126 -5.65 18.70 -13.94
N ILE A 127 -6.34 18.82 -12.80
CA ILE A 127 -6.58 20.07 -12.08
C ILE A 127 -5.64 20.06 -10.87
N VAL A 128 -4.78 21.04 -10.74
CA VAL A 128 -3.83 21.12 -9.64
C VAL A 128 -4.45 21.89 -8.47
N VAL A 129 -4.51 21.25 -7.31
CA VAL A 129 -5.02 21.83 -6.07
C VAL A 129 -3.86 22.06 -5.11
N VAL A 130 -3.44 23.29 -4.95
CA VAL A 130 -2.40 23.69 -4.00
C VAL A 130 -3.02 23.83 -2.61
N ASN A 131 -2.88 22.78 -1.80
CA ASN A 131 -3.51 22.69 -0.47
C ASN A 131 -2.60 23.20 0.65
N LYS A 132 -3.19 23.43 1.82
CA LYS A 132 -2.54 23.98 3.01
C LYS A 132 -1.93 25.37 2.79
N ILE A 133 -2.59 26.17 1.96
CA ILE A 133 -2.18 27.55 1.66
C ILE A 133 -2.15 28.45 2.92
N ASP A 134 -2.83 28.04 3.98
CA ASP A 134 -2.88 28.69 5.29
C ASP A 134 -1.61 28.50 6.13
N ARG A 135 -0.74 27.55 5.76
CA ARG A 135 0.47 27.25 6.54
C ARG A 135 1.50 28.37 6.44
N PRO A 136 2.21 28.67 7.56
CA PRO A 136 3.41 29.50 7.50
C PRO A 136 4.46 28.85 6.57
N GLY A 137 5.00 29.64 5.65
CA GLY A 137 5.98 29.16 4.68
C GLY A 137 5.38 28.59 3.40
N ALA A 138 4.07 28.70 3.18
CA ALA A 138 3.44 28.36 1.90
C ALA A 138 4.07 29.16 0.74
N ARG A 139 4.38 28.46 -0.37
CA ARG A 139 5.09 28.98 -1.55
C ARG A 139 4.33 28.61 -2.83
N PRO A 140 3.10 29.09 -3.02
CA PRO A 140 2.23 28.61 -4.11
C PRO A 140 2.87 28.75 -5.50
N GLU A 141 3.54 29.85 -5.81
CA GLU A 141 4.20 30.05 -7.11
C GLU A 141 5.31 29.03 -7.36
N TRP A 142 6.12 28.74 -6.33
CA TRP A 142 7.16 27.72 -6.45
C TRP A 142 6.56 26.32 -6.65
N VAL A 143 5.46 25.99 -5.95
CA VAL A 143 4.77 24.70 -6.09
C VAL A 143 4.22 24.51 -7.50
N ILE A 144 3.63 25.56 -8.09
CA ILE A 144 3.12 25.52 -9.46
C ILE A 144 4.26 25.27 -10.45
N ASN A 145 5.37 26.01 -10.32
CA ASN A 145 6.53 25.81 -11.18
C ASN A 145 7.12 24.41 -11.04
N ALA A 146 7.28 23.92 -9.81
CA ALA A 146 7.77 22.56 -9.56
C ALA A 146 6.81 21.48 -10.11
N THR A 147 5.51 21.72 -10.08
CA THR A 147 4.50 20.82 -10.67
C THR A 147 4.56 20.85 -12.20
N PHE A 148 4.73 22.03 -12.78
CA PHE A 148 4.91 22.18 -14.23
C PHE A 148 6.16 21.42 -14.71
N GLU A 149 7.32 21.62 -14.05
CA GLU A 149 8.55 20.89 -14.35
C GLU A 149 8.38 19.38 -14.20
N LEU A 150 7.62 18.94 -13.19
CA LEU A 150 7.30 17.53 -13.02
C LEU A 150 6.50 17.00 -14.21
N PHE A 151 5.47 17.70 -14.66
CA PHE A 151 4.64 17.27 -15.79
C PHE A 151 5.44 17.22 -17.10
N ASP A 152 6.27 18.22 -17.36
CA ASP A 152 7.17 18.26 -18.51
C ASP A 152 8.13 17.07 -18.52
N LYS A 153 8.80 16.78 -17.39
CA LYS A 153 9.67 15.61 -17.20
C LYS A 153 8.93 14.26 -17.37
N LEU A 154 7.63 14.23 -17.09
CA LEU A 154 6.79 13.05 -17.27
C LEU A 154 6.21 12.90 -18.68
N GLY A 155 6.53 13.82 -19.58
CA GLY A 155 6.10 13.78 -20.98
C GLY A 155 4.66 14.24 -21.20
N ALA A 156 4.17 15.18 -20.39
CA ALA A 156 2.85 15.78 -20.56
C ALA A 156 2.72 16.49 -21.90
N THR A 157 1.53 16.47 -22.47
CA THR A 157 1.19 17.25 -23.67
C THR A 157 1.03 18.73 -23.33
N GLU A 158 1.10 19.62 -24.35
CA GLU A 158 0.86 21.06 -24.15
C GLU A 158 -0.48 21.34 -23.46
N GLU A 159 -1.53 20.58 -23.82
CA GLU A 159 -2.85 20.70 -23.18
C GLU A 159 -2.87 20.26 -21.71
N GLN A 160 -1.99 19.34 -21.30
CA GLN A 160 -1.85 18.88 -19.93
C GLN A 160 -0.95 19.82 -19.11
N LEU A 161 -0.02 20.54 -19.76
CA LEU A 161 0.81 21.57 -19.15
C LEU A 161 0.03 22.85 -18.86
N ASP A 162 -1.05 23.12 -19.62
CA ASP A 162 -1.99 24.23 -19.37
C ASP A 162 -3.08 23.78 -18.36
N PHE A 163 -2.64 23.43 -17.16
CA PHE A 163 -3.54 22.93 -16.12
C PHE A 163 -4.15 24.07 -15.28
N PRO A 164 -5.46 23.98 -14.94
CA PRO A 164 -6.09 24.89 -14.00
C PRO A 164 -5.52 24.71 -12.59
N VAL A 165 -5.40 25.81 -11.85
CA VAL A 165 -4.89 25.85 -10.47
C VAL A 165 -5.97 26.35 -9.53
N VAL A 166 -6.18 25.63 -8.43
CA VAL A 166 -7.04 26.04 -7.32
C VAL A 166 -6.22 26.02 -6.03
N TYR A 167 -6.31 27.06 -5.25
CA TYR A 167 -5.66 27.16 -3.94
C TYR A 167 -6.67 26.76 -2.87
N ALA A 168 -6.26 25.93 -1.90
CA ALA A 168 -7.17 25.43 -0.90
C ALA A 168 -6.54 25.33 0.50
N SER A 169 -7.40 25.41 1.50
CA SER A 169 -7.15 24.90 2.84
C SER A 169 -8.24 23.90 3.18
N ALA A 170 -7.96 22.63 2.95
CA ALA A 170 -8.90 21.55 3.25
C ALA A 170 -9.27 21.53 4.75
N LEU A 171 -8.31 21.84 5.63
CA LEU A 171 -8.54 21.91 7.07
C LEU A 171 -9.57 22.98 7.44
N ASN A 172 -9.44 24.17 6.84
CA ASN A 172 -10.33 25.31 7.10
C ASN A 172 -11.56 25.34 6.18
N GLY A 173 -11.67 24.42 5.21
CA GLY A 173 -12.86 24.22 4.38
C GLY A 173 -13.09 25.28 3.31
N TYR A 174 -12.05 25.91 2.77
CA TYR A 174 -12.16 26.89 1.70
C TYR A 174 -11.24 26.60 0.51
N ALA A 175 -11.63 27.10 -0.65
CA ALA A 175 -10.85 27.13 -1.88
C ALA A 175 -10.97 28.49 -2.56
N SER A 176 -10.00 28.85 -3.40
CA SER A 176 -9.98 30.11 -4.16
C SER A 176 -9.13 29.97 -5.43
N LEU A 177 -9.35 30.84 -6.40
CA LEU A 177 -8.45 31.02 -7.56
C LEU A 177 -7.34 32.07 -7.28
N ASP A 178 -7.40 32.76 -6.13
CA ASP A 178 -6.43 33.73 -5.69
C ASP A 178 -5.67 33.20 -4.45
N PRO A 179 -4.32 33.11 -4.51
CA PRO A 179 -3.50 32.58 -3.40
C PRO A 179 -3.52 33.46 -2.14
N GLN A 180 -4.05 34.66 -2.19
CA GLN A 180 -4.12 35.57 -1.04
C GLN A 180 -5.39 35.40 -0.19
N VAL A 181 -6.42 34.76 -0.73
CA VAL A 181 -7.69 34.50 -0.03
C VAL A 181 -7.49 33.46 1.06
N ARG A 182 -8.05 33.71 2.26
CA ARG A 182 -7.90 32.84 3.45
C ARG A 182 -9.24 32.41 4.06
N GLU A 183 -10.34 32.70 3.41
CA GLU A 183 -11.70 32.35 3.86
C GLU A 183 -12.62 32.07 2.67
N GLY A 184 -13.74 31.43 2.91
CA GLY A 184 -14.71 31.09 1.87
C GLY A 184 -15.25 29.67 2.01
N THR A 185 -15.58 29.07 0.88
CA THR A 185 -16.13 27.72 0.77
C THR A 185 -15.37 26.92 -0.31
N MET A 186 -15.69 25.63 -0.48
CA MET A 186 -15.16 24.81 -1.57
C MET A 186 -15.80 25.10 -2.94
N LYS A 187 -16.70 26.08 -3.03
CA LYS A 187 -17.35 26.45 -4.30
C LYS A 187 -16.38 26.65 -5.47
N PRO A 188 -15.26 27.42 -5.35
CA PRO A 188 -14.33 27.61 -6.46
C PRO A 188 -13.71 26.30 -6.97
N LEU A 189 -13.54 25.28 -6.12
CA LEU A 189 -13.06 23.96 -6.55
C LEU A 189 -14.15 23.21 -7.32
N PHE A 190 -15.40 23.24 -6.86
CA PHE A 190 -16.52 22.64 -7.59
C PHE A 190 -16.70 23.31 -8.96
N ASP A 191 -16.67 24.64 -9.01
CA ASP A 191 -16.79 25.40 -10.25
C ASP A 191 -15.68 25.01 -11.23
N SER A 192 -14.43 24.92 -10.74
CA SER A 192 -13.29 24.46 -11.55
C SER A 192 -13.47 23.04 -12.09
N VAL A 193 -14.06 22.13 -11.31
CA VAL A 193 -14.41 20.78 -11.79
C VAL A 193 -15.45 20.84 -12.90
N LEU A 194 -16.50 21.66 -12.76
CA LEU A 194 -17.54 21.78 -13.78
C LEU A 194 -17.02 22.38 -15.09
N GLU A 195 -16.11 23.34 -15.00
CA GLU A 195 -15.54 24.04 -16.16
C GLU A 195 -14.50 23.21 -16.91
N ASN A 196 -13.60 22.53 -16.18
CA ASN A 196 -12.40 21.92 -16.75
C ASN A 196 -12.49 20.41 -16.97
N VAL A 197 -13.38 19.69 -16.26
CA VAL A 197 -13.57 18.25 -16.51
C VAL A 197 -14.45 18.06 -17.75
N PRO A 198 -13.96 17.37 -18.80
CA PRO A 198 -14.71 17.23 -20.03
C PRO A 198 -16.00 16.44 -19.82
N VAL A 199 -17.08 16.90 -20.47
CA VAL A 199 -18.30 16.10 -20.62
C VAL A 199 -18.07 15.17 -21.80
N ARG A 200 -18.00 13.87 -21.54
CA ARG A 200 -17.90 12.88 -22.62
C ARG A 200 -19.23 12.73 -23.35
N ASP A 201 -19.12 12.45 -24.63
CA ASP A 201 -20.25 12.12 -25.50
C ASP A 201 -20.44 10.59 -25.46
N ASP A 202 -20.85 10.09 -24.29
CA ASP A 202 -21.10 8.66 -24.09
C ASP A 202 -22.45 8.30 -24.78
N ASP A 203 -22.50 7.16 -25.48
CA ASP A 203 -23.70 6.67 -26.18
C ASP A 203 -24.60 5.83 -25.26
N PRO A 204 -25.69 6.38 -24.72
CA PRO A 204 -26.59 5.63 -23.85
C PRO A 204 -27.55 4.69 -24.59
N ASP A 205 -27.71 4.83 -25.90
CA ASP A 205 -28.67 4.07 -26.69
C ASP A 205 -28.02 2.91 -27.47
N GLY A 206 -26.71 2.83 -27.43
CA GLY A 206 -25.93 1.71 -27.99
C GLY A 206 -26.03 0.43 -27.17
N PRO A 207 -25.50 -0.69 -27.67
CA PRO A 207 -25.47 -1.96 -26.93
C PRO A 207 -24.59 -1.84 -25.68
N LEU A 208 -25.05 -2.46 -24.58
CA LEU A 208 -24.36 -2.40 -23.29
C LEU A 208 -22.90 -2.84 -23.37
N GLN A 209 -22.01 -2.02 -22.81
CA GLN A 209 -20.61 -2.30 -22.61
C GLN A 209 -20.17 -1.70 -21.25
N LEU A 210 -20.03 -2.55 -20.23
CA LEU A 210 -19.63 -2.19 -18.89
C LEU A 210 -18.36 -2.96 -18.53
N GLN A 211 -17.24 -2.25 -18.28
CA GLN A 211 -16.00 -2.88 -17.85
C GLN A 211 -15.83 -2.81 -16.34
N ILE A 212 -15.52 -3.96 -15.74
CA ILE A 212 -15.27 -4.06 -14.29
C ILE A 212 -13.82 -3.65 -13.99
N SER A 213 -13.67 -2.63 -13.17
CA SER A 213 -12.37 -2.07 -12.78
C SER A 213 -11.97 -2.43 -11.34
N SER A 214 -12.95 -2.72 -10.48
CA SER A 214 -12.71 -3.12 -9.09
C SER A 214 -13.70 -4.20 -8.67
N LEU A 215 -13.30 -5.00 -7.70
CA LEU A 215 -14.14 -6.04 -7.10
C LEU A 215 -14.30 -5.77 -5.61
N ASP A 216 -15.49 -6.09 -5.11
CA ASP A 216 -15.80 -6.13 -3.70
C ASP A 216 -16.55 -7.44 -3.39
N TYR A 217 -16.68 -7.79 -2.14
CA TYR A 217 -17.36 -9.00 -1.71
C TYR A 217 -18.23 -8.75 -0.49
N SER A 218 -19.47 -9.21 -0.58
CA SER A 218 -20.40 -9.20 0.54
C SER A 218 -20.84 -10.64 0.84
N SER A 219 -20.90 -11.01 2.10
CA SER A 219 -21.42 -12.32 2.52
C SER A 219 -22.90 -12.53 2.15
N TYR A 220 -23.64 -11.44 1.88
CA TYR A 220 -25.05 -11.46 1.53
C TYR A 220 -25.32 -11.60 0.03
N VAL A 221 -24.62 -10.83 -0.78
CA VAL A 221 -24.87 -10.75 -2.24
C VAL A 221 -23.75 -11.36 -3.08
N GLY A 222 -22.70 -11.87 -2.42
CA GLY A 222 -21.55 -12.48 -3.09
C GLY A 222 -20.61 -11.42 -3.67
N LYS A 223 -20.08 -11.70 -4.86
CA LYS A 223 -19.14 -10.84 -5.57
C LYS A 223 -19.86 -9.62 -6.14
N ILE A 224 -19.27 -8.45 -5.98
CA ILE A 224 -19.73 -7.16 -6.48
C ILE A 224 -18.70 -6.62 -7.44
N GLY A 225 -19.09 -6.38 -8.69
CA GLY A 225 -18.26 -5.70 -9.67
C GLY A 225 -18.52 -4.21 -9.67
N ILE A 226 -17.47 -3.40 -9.62
CA ILE A 226 -17.53 -1.94 -9.72
C ILE A 226 -16.89 -1.55 -11.04
N GLY A 227 -17.59 -0.76 -11.85
CA GLY A 227 -17.08 -0.36 -13.15
C GLY A 227 -17.83 0.81 -13.76
N ARG A 228 -17.27 1.32 -14.87
CA ARG A 228 -17.89 2.38 -15.64
C ARG A 228 -18.63 1.79 -16.84
N ILE A 229 -19.84 2.23 -17.08
CA ILE A 229 -20.58 1.95 -18.30
C ILE A 229 -19.96 2.79 -19.42
N LYS A 230 -19.34 2.13 -20.39
CA LYS A 230 -18.73 2.80 -21.55
C LYS A 230 -19.76 3.13 -22.64
N ARG A 231 -20.79 2.29 -22.76
CA ARG A 231 -21.86 2.41 -23.75
C ARG A 231 -23.12 1.71 -23.26
N GLY A 232 -24.29 2.22 -23.66
CA GLY A 232 -25.58 1.60 -23.42
C GLY A 232 -26.12 1.84 -22.01
N ARG A 233 -27.02 0.97 -21.60
CA ARG A 233 -27.74 1.01 -20.31
C ARG A 233 -27.70 -0.34 -19.62
N VAL A 234 -27.61 -0.32 -18.31
CA VAL A 234 -27.71 -1.51 -17.45
C VAL A 234 -28.91 -1.42 -16.54
N ARG A 235 -29.64 -2.52 -16.38
CA ARG A 235 -30.82 -2.63 -15.53
C ARG A 235 -30.71 -3.77 -14.52
N ALA A 236 -31.42 -3.65 -13.42
CA ALA A 236 -31.59 -4.77 -12.51
C ALA A 236 -32.33 -5.93 -13.21
N LEU A 237 -31.98 -7.17 -12.85
CA LEU A 237 -32.53 -8.41 -13.39
C LEU A 237 -32.31 -8.60 -14.91
N GLN A 238 -31.33 -7.92 -15.50
CA GLN A 238 -31.00 -8.01 -16.93
C GLN A 238 -30.13 -9.24 -17.23
N ASP A 239 -30.49 -9.94 -18.31
CA ASP A 239 -29.62 -10.97 -18.88
C ASP A 239 -28.51 -10.32 -19.70
N VAL A 240 -27.28 -10.81 -19.52
CA VAL A 240 -26.06 -10.23 -20.09
C VAL A 240 -25.09 -11.33 -20.56
N ILE A 241 -24.12 -10.93 -21.34
CA ILE A 241 -22.95 -11.74 -21.67
C ILE A 241 -21.73 -11.19 -20.92
N VAL A 242 -20.96 -12.08 -20.34
CA VAL A 242 -19.70 -11.80 -19.66
C VAL A 242 -18.53 -12.30 -20.49
N MET A 243 -17.54 -11.43 -20.73
CA MET A 243 -16.36 -11.73 -21.54
C MET A 243 -15.08 -11.26 -20.85
N ASN A 244 -14.05 -12.10 -20.85
CA ASN A 244 -12.72 -11.81 -20.32
C ASN A 244 -11.75 -11.42 -21.45
N GLY A 245 -12.09 -10.36 -22.16
CA GLY A 245 -11.38 -9.84 -23.31
C GLY A 245 -12.02 -10.26 -24.65
N PRO A 246 -11.61 -9.64 -25.77
CA PRO A 246 -12.23 -9.81 -27.10
C PRO A 246 -12.24 -11.25 -27.61
N ASP A 247 -11.19 -12.01 -27.30
CA ASP A 247 -11.00 -13.39 -27.80
C ASP A 247 -11.54 -14.47 -26.84
N SER A 248 -12.20 -14.08 -25.74
CA SER A 248 -12.71 -15.02 -24.75
C SER A 248 -14.07 -15.59 -25.15
N THR A 249 -14.37 -16.79 -24.63
CA THR A 249 -15.69 -17.41 -24.82
C THR A 249 -16.75 -16.64 -24.08
N PRO A 250 -17.83 -16.18 -24.75
CA PRO A 250 -18.95 -15.51 -24.10
C PRO A 250 -19.68 -16.40 -23.11
N THR A 251 -19.87 -15.93 -21.88
CA THR A 251 -20.61 -16.65 -20.84
C THR A 251 -21.91 -15.91 -20.52
N LYS A 252 -23.04 -16.62 -20.52
CA LYS A 252 -24.34 -16.06 -20.15
C LYS A 252 -24.42 -15.85 -18.66
N ALA A 253 -24.90 -14.67 -18.25
CA ALA A 253 -25.08 -14.32 -16.86
C ALA A 253 -26.29 -13.40 -16.67
N ARG A 254 -26.67 -13.17 -15.41
CA ARG A 254 -27.76 -12.27 -15.06
C ARG A 254 -27.34 -11.33 -13.93
N ILE A 255 -27.58 -10.06 -14.12
CA ILE A 255 -27.41 -9.05 -13.08
C ILE A 255 -28.58 -9.13 -12.12
N ASN A 256 -28.34 -9.24 -10.82
CA ASN A 256 -29.41 -9.18 -9.82
C ASN A 256 -29.76 -7.73 -9.46
N GLN A 257 -28.77 -6.94 -9.12
CA GLN A 257 -28.96 -5.56 -8.67
C GLN A 257 -27.97 -4.63 -9.34
N VAL A 258 -28.38 -3.39 -9.52
CA VAL A 258 -27.55 -2.25 -9.94
C VAL A 258 -27.61 -1.20 -8.83
N LEU A 259 -26.45 -0.73 -8.40
CA LEU A 259 -26.32 0.30 -7.39
C LEU A 259 -25.45 1.46 -7.89
N LYS A 260 -25.70 2.64 -7.36
CA LYS A 260 -24.86 3.84 -7.54
C LYS A 260 -24.41 4.38 -6.19
N PHE A 261 -23.37 5.21 -6.22
CA PHE A 261 -22.98 5.97 -5.02
C PHE A 261 -23.83 7.24 -4.87
N LYS A 262 -24.26 7.50 -3.64
CA LYS A 262 -24.86 8.75 -3.21
C LYS A 262 -24.22 9.13 -1.88
N GLY A 263 -23.36 10.14 -1.87
CA GLY A 263 -22.42 10.31 -0.78
C GLY A 263 -21.52 9.07 -0.69
N LEU A 264 -21.47 8.45 0.47
CA LEU A 264 -20.77 7.20 0.73
C LEU A 264 -21.67 5.96 0.64
N GLU A 265 -22.98 6.16 0.53
CA GLU A 265 -23.96 5.07 0.53
C GLU A 265 -24.10 4.45 -0.86
N ARG A 266 -24.36 3.16 -0.90
CA ARG A 266 -24.69 2.39 -2.09
C ARG A 266 -26.20 2.29 -2.21
N VAL A 267 -26.78 2.97 -3.20
CA VAL A 267 -28.22 3.08 -3.39
C VAL A 267 -28.65 2.23 -4.59
N LEU A 268 -29.67 1.42 -4.41
CA LEU A 268 -30.29 0.65 -5.49
C LEU A 268 -30.89 1.59 -6.54
N VAL A 269 -30.66 1.28 -7.80
CA VAL A 269 -31.26 1.98 -8.94
C VAL A 269 -31.85 0.95 -9.93
N ASP A 270 -32.94 1.31 -10.57
CA ASP A 270 -33.56 0.44 -11.57
C ASP A 270 -32.74 0.39 -12.86
N GLU A 271 -32.13 1.51 -13.22
CA GLU A 271 -31.35 1.68 -14.45
C GLU A 271 -30.16 2.62 -14.23
N ALA A 272 -29.06 2.35 -14.94
CA ALA A 272 -27.94 3.25 -15.11
C ALA A 272 -27.49 3.26 -16.57
N GLN A 273 -26.83 4.34 -17.01
CA GLN A 273 -26.48 4.54 -18.43
C GLN A 273 -25.02 4.91 -18.63
N ALA A 274 -24.59 4.92 -19.86
CA ALA A 274 -23.23 5.27 -20.27
C ALA A 274 -22.70 6.52 -19.55
N GLY A 275 -21.46 6.42 -19.05
CA GLY A 275 -20.79 7.40 -18.20
C GLY A 275 -20.89 7.11 -16.70
N ASP A 276 -21.93 6.42 -16.23
CA ASP A 276 -22.10 6.10 -14.82
C ASP A 276 -21.04 5.12 -14.31
N ILE A 277 -20.58 5.33 -13.08
CA ILE A 277 -19.86 4.34 -12.27
C ILE A 277 -20.89 3.60 -11.44
N VAL A 278 -20.98 2.28 -11.62
CA VAL A 278 -22.00 1.44 -11.01
C VAL A 278 -21.38 0.24 -10.29
N LEU A 279 -22.18 -0.30 -9.36
CA LEU A 279 -21.92 -1.59 -8.75
C LEU A 279 -22.99 -2.57 -9.26
N ILE A 280 -22.54 -3.76 -9.64
CA ILE A 280 -23.43 -4.84 -10.05
C ILE A 280 -23.11 -6.11 -9.26
N ASN A 281 -24.13 -6.91 -8.99
CA ASN A 281 -24.00 -8.22 -8.36
C ASN A 281 -24.84 -9.30 -9.06
N GLY A 282 -24.69 -10.55 -8.62
CA GLY A 282 -25.42 -11.70 -9.19
C GLY A 282 -24.60 -12.50 -10.22
N ILE A 283 -23.42 -12.06 -10.56
CA ILE A 283 -22.52 -12.73 -11.52
C ILE A 283 -21.32 -13.29 -10.76
N GLU A 284 -21.14 -14.60 -10.74
CA GLU A 284 -20.06 -15.27 -10.00
C GLU A 284 -18.69 -15.14 -10.70
N GLU A 285 -18.67 -15.14 -12.03
CA GLU A 285 -17.46 -15.13 -12.85
C GLU A 285 -16.91 -13.74 -13.16
N LEU A 286 -17.25 -12.72 -12.35
CA LEU A 286 -16.67 -11.40 -12.52
C LEU A 286 -15.20 -11.39 -12.14
N GLY A 287 -14.38 -10.87 -13.04
CA GLY A 287 -12.97 -10.55 -12.86
C GLY A 287 -12.69 -9.08 -13.13
N ILE A 288 -11.49 -8.61 -12.78
CA ILE A 288 -11.04 -7.28 -13.19
C ILE A 288 -10.75 -7.28 -14.68
N GLY A 289 -11.20 -6.23 -15.39
CA GLY A 289 -11.12 -6.14 -16.84
C GLY A 289 -12.24 -6.87 -17.58
N THR A 290 -13.02 -7.71 -16.88
CA THR A 290 -14.21 -8.37 -17.46
C THR A 290 -15.16 -7.32 -18.04
N THR A 291 -15.65 -7.56 -19.24
CA THR A 291 -16.66 -6.72 -19.88
C THR A 291 -18.02 -7.41 -19.80
N VAL A 292 -19.01 -6.71 -19.28
CA VAL A 292 -20.41 -7.11 -19.28
C VAL A 292 -21.08 -6.46 -20.50
N CYS A 293 -21.58 -7.31 -21.40
CA CYS A 293 -22.08 -6.90 -22.72
C CYS A 293 -23.55 -7.22 -22.91
N SER A 294 -24.17 -6.56 -23.91
CA SER A 294 -25.46 -6.96 -24.45
C SER A 294 -25.43 -8.36 -25.04
N PRO A 295 -26.45 -9.21 -24.82
CA PRO A 295 -26.51 -10.56 -25.41
C PRO A 295 -26.56 -10.54 -26.95
N ASP A 296 -27.17 -9.51 -27.55
CA ASP A 296 -27.39 -9.45 -28.99
C ASP A 296 -26.11 -9.09 -29.77
N THR A 297 -25.23 -8.31 -29.17
CA THR A 297 -23.99 -7.82 -29.78
C THR A 297 -22.88 -7.79 -28.73
N PRO A 298 -22.31 -8.96 -28.37
CA PRO A 298 -21.20 -9.02 -27.43
C PRO A 298 -19.97 -8.29 -28.02
N ASP A 299 -19.49 -7.27 -27.29
CA ASP A 299 -18.36 -6.45 -27.69
C ASP A 299 -17.49 -6.17 -26.46
N ALA A 300 -16.46 -7.01 -26.28
CA ALA A 300 -15.59 -6.93 -25.09
C ALA A 300 -14.45 -5.96 -25.29
N LEU A 301 -14.17 -5.19 -24.25
CA LEU A 301 -12.98 -4.34 -24.18
C LEU A 301 -11.73 -5.19 -23.88
N PRO A 302 -10.53 -4.71 -24.26
CA PRO A 302 -9.28 -5.33 -23.82
C PRO A 302 -9.24 -5.46 -22.30
N MET A 303 -8.68 -6.56 -21.79
CA MET A 303 -8.52 -6.76 -20.37
C MET A 303 -7.67 -5.65 -19.76
N LEU A 304 -8.07 -5.17 -18.60
CA LEU A 304 -7.22 -4.27 -17.83
C LEU A 304 -5.99 -5.06 -17.36
N LYS A 305 -4.82 -4.48 -17.56
CA LYS A 305 -3.59 -5.09 -17.08
C LYS A 305 -3.59 -5.05 -15.55
N VAL A 306 -3.40 -6.21 -14.95
CA VAL A 306 -3.12 -6.34 -13.52
C VAL A 306 -1.63 -6.58 -13.44
N ASP A 307 -0.90 -5.70 -12.78
CA ASP A 307 0.51 -5.91 -12.58
C ASP A 307 0.76 -7.18 -11.77
N GLU A 308 1.74 -7.94 -12.18
CA GLU A 308 2.09 -9.19 -11.52
C GLU A 308 2.81 -8.95 -10.19
N PRO A 309 2.69 -9.90 -9.24
CA PRO A 309 3.45 -9.85 -8.00
C PRO A 309 4.96 -9.80 -8.24
N THR A 310 5.66 -8.99 -7.47
CA THR A 310 7.13 -8.86 -7.51
C THR A 310 7.82 -9.47 -6.30
N LEU A 311 7.11 -9.59 -5.16
CA LEU A 311 7.58 -10.18 -3.92
C LEU A 311 6.74 -11.38 -3.51
N THR A 312 7.37 -12.35 -2.86
CA THR A 312 6.72 -13.52 -2.29
C THR A 312 7.22 -13.80 -0.87
N MET A 313 6.34 -14.34 -0.03
CA MET A 313 6.63 -14.77 1.33
C MET A 313 5.94 -16.10 1.60
N ASN A 314 6.55 -16.93 2.45
CA ASN A 314 5.86 -18.09 2.98
C ASN A 314 5.05 -17.75 4.22
N PHE A 315 3.77 -18.08 4.21
CA PHE A 315 2.88 -18.05 5.37
C PHE A 315 2.80 -19.46 5.90
N LEU A 316 3.20 -19.65 7.16
CA LEU A 316 3.30 -20.97 7.78
C LEU A 316 2.40 -21.06 9.02
N VAL A 317 1.93 -22.26 9.32
CA VAL A 317 1.35 -22.54 10.63
C VAL A 317 2.41 -22.28 11.71
N ASN A 318 2.06 -21.52 12.75
CA ASN A 318 2.96 -21.31 13.87
C ASN A 318 3.13 -22.60 14.67
N ASN A 319 4.36 -23.08 14.78
CA ASN A 319 4.74 -24.28 15.51
C ASN A 319 5.72 -23.99 16.67
N SER A 320 5.77 -22.74 17.13
CA SER A 320 6.60 -22.35 18.29
C SER A 320 6.08 -22.97 19.60
N PRO A 321 6.88 -23.03 20.67
CA PRO A 321 6.43 -23.45 22.00
C PRO A 321 5.31 -22.61 22.60
N LEU A 322 5.08 -21.39 22.09
CA LEU A 322 4.01 -20.49 22.50
C LEU A 322 2.79 -20.53 21.56
N ALA A 323 2.82 -21.38 20.52
CA ALA A 323 1.75 -21.48 19.54
C ALA A 323 0.38 -21.80 20.16
N GLY A 324 -0.68 -21.15 19.66
CA GLY A 324 -2.07 -21.39 20.07
C GLY A 324 -2.46 -20.74 21.41
N ARG A 325 -1.57 -19.97 22.03
CA ARG A 325 -1.88 -19.30 23.32
C ARG A 325 -2.63 -17.99 23.14
N GLU A 326 -2.49 -17.35 22.01
CA GLU A 326 -3.00 -15.99 21.74
C GLU A 326 -3.98 -15.95 20.58
N GLY A 327 -3.78 -16.80 19.55
CA GLY A 327 -4.61 -16.84 18.36
C GLY A 327 -5.88 -17.67 18.52
N LYS A 328 -6.95 -17.26 17.85
CA LYS A 328 -8.19 -18.03 17.70
C LYS A 328 -8.14 -18.99 16.51
N PHE A 329 -7.49 -18.55 15.43
CA PHE A 329 -7.37 -19.26 14.15
C PHE A 329 -5.90 -19.62 13.94
N VAL A 330 -5.57 -20.88 14.14
CA VAL A 330 -4.17 -21.37 14.21
C VAL A 330 -3.89 -22.53 13.24
N THR A 331 -4.91 -23.07 12.57
CA THR A 331 -4.76 -24.23 11.70
C THR A 331 -4.51 -23.84 10.24
N SER A 332 -3.84 -24.71 9.48
CA SER A 332 -3.58 -24.50 8.05
C SER A 332 -4.87 -24.27 7.25
N ARG A 333 -5.92 -25.06 7.54
CA ARG A 333 -7.21 -24.90 6.90
C ARG A 333 -7.82 -23.50 7.12
N GLN A 334 -7.76 -22.98 8.35
CA GLN A 334 -8.28 -21.64 8.67
C GLN A 334 -7.50 -20.55 7.94
N ILE A 335 -6.15 -20.68 7.89
CA ILE A 335 -5.29 -19.77 7.15
C ILE A 335 -5.64 -19.83 5.65
N ARG A 336 -5.78 -21.04 5.08
CA ARG A 336 -6.17 -21.22 3.68
C ARG A 336 -7.51 -20.59 3.37
N ASP A 337 -8.53 -20.90 4.16
CA ASP A 337 -9.88 -20.32 3.98
C ASP A 337 -9.86 -18.77 4.03
N ARG A 338 -8.97 -18.19 4.83
CA ARG A 338 -8.80 -16.73 4.90
C ARG A 338 -8.11 -16.18 3.65
N LEU A 339 -7.05 -16.83 3.19
CA LEU A 339 -6.35 -16.45 1.96
C LEU A 339 -7.28 -16.59 0.73
N ASP A 340 -8.09 -17.63 0.65
CA ASP A 340 -9.07 -17.82 -0.43
C ASP A 340 -10.16 -16.73 -0.42
N ARG A 341 -10.54 -16.23 0.75
CA ARG A 341 -11.43 -15.05 0.85
C ARG A 341 -10.76 -13.78 0.33
N GLU A 342 -9.49 -13.58 0.65
CA GLU A 342 -8.73 -12.43 0.15
C GLU A 342 -8.62 -12.44 -1.36
N LEU A 343 -8.33 -13.59 -1.97
CA LEU A 343 -8.21 -13.75 -3.43
C LEU A 343 -9.48 -13.38 -4.20
N LYS A 344 -10.66 -13.41 -3.55
CA LYS A 344 -11.92 -13.02 -4.22
C LYS A 344 -12.01 -11.53 -4.55
N ALA A 345 -11.34 -10.68 -3.76
CA ALA A 345 -11.35 -9.24 -3.93
C ALA A 345 -9.98 -8.69 -4.35
N ASN A 346 -8.89 -9.31 -3.89
CA ASN A 346 -7.52 -8.85 -4.10
C ASN A 346 -6.85 -9.62 -5.25
N VAL A 347 -6.96 -9.10 -6.45
CA VAL A 347 -6.41 -9.74 -7.67
C VAL A 347 -4.90 -9.56 -7.85
N ALA A 348 -4.28 -8.64 -7.10
CA ALA A 348 -2.83 -8.46 -7.09
C ALA A 348 -2.12 -9.47 -6.17
N LEU A 349 -2.90 -10.28 -5.44
CA LEU A 349 -2.39 -11.34 -4.58
C LEU A 349 -2.40 -12.67 -5.34
N ARG A 350 -1.37 -13.48 -5.16
CA ARG A 350 -1.32 -14.86 -5.64
C ARG A 350 -0.95 -15.78 -4.47
N VAL A 351 -1.63 -16.89 -4.35
CA VAL A 351 -1.34 -17.91 -3.34
C VAL A 351 -1.07 -19.24 -4.05
N THR A 352 0.10 -19.79 -3.81
CA THR A 352 0.55 -21.06 -4.39
C THR A 352 0.80 -22.08 -3.29
N ASP A 353 0.35 -23.30 -3.49
CA ASP A 353 0.60 -24.39 -2.59
C ASP A 353 2.05 -24.90 -2.79
N THR A 354 2.79 -25.03 -1.71
CA THR A 354 4.20 -25.43 -1.76
C THR A 354 4.41 -26.95 -1.78
N GLY A 355 3.32 -27.73 -1.70
CA GLY A 355 3.37 -29.19 -1.50
C GLY A 355 3.51 -29.60 -0.03
N ASP A 356 3.62 -28.65 0.87
CA ASP A 356 3.51 -28.81 2.33
C ASP A 356 2.20 -28.19 2.80
N ASP A 357 1.32 -29.00 3.35
CA ASP A 357 -0.02 -28.59 3.81
C ASP A 357 -0.01 -27.51 4.91
N THR A 358 1.16 -27.20 5.46
CA THR A 358 1.33 -26.20 6.54
C THR A 358 1.91 -24.87 6.05
N THR A 359 2.28 -24.79 4.76
CA THR A 359 2.99 -23.64 4.19
C THR A 359 2.33 -23.18 2.90
N PHE A 360 2.03 -21.88 2.82
CA PHE A 360 1.46 -21.23 1.64
C PHE A 360 2.44 -20.17 1.13
N GLU A 361 2.77 -20.22 -0.15
CA GLU A 361 3.54 -19.17 -0.80
C GLU A 361 2.58 -18.05 -1.23
N VAL A 362 2.73 -16.88 -0.63
CA VAL A 362 1.88 -15.71 -0.86
C VAL A 362 2.69 -14.64 -1.56
N SER A 363 2.28 -14.28 -2.76
CA SER A 363 2.95 -13.28 -3.59
C SER A 363 2.11 -12.03 -3.73
N GLY A 364 2.75 -10.86 -3.58
CA GLY A 364 2.13 -9.54 -3.67
C GLY A 364 3.02 -8.55 -4.42
N ARG A 365 2.53 -7.33 -4.64
CA ARG A 365 3.27 -6.31 -5.39
C ARG A 365 4.43 -5.70 -4.64
N GLY A 366 4.34 -5.61 -3.34
CA GLY A 366 5.34 -5.01 -2.49
C GLY A 366 5.23 -5.47 -1.05
N GLU A 367 6.17 -5.05 -0.23
CA GLU A 367 6.25 -5.42 1.16
C GLU A 367 5.06 -4.89 1.97
N LEU A 368 4.66 -3.65 1.71
CA LEU A 368 3.51 -3.03 2.38
C LEU A 368 2.21 -3.77 2.08
N HIS A 369 2.02 -4.25 0.85
CA HIS A 369 0.85 -5.03 0.46
C HIS A 369 0.73 -6.32 1.29
N LEU A 370 1.84 -7.05 1.46
CA LEU A 370 1.88 -8.29 2.24
C LEU A 370 1.75 -8.03 3.75
N THR A 371 2.39 -6.98 4.27
CA THR A 371 2.31 -6.65 5.71
C THR A 371 0.94 -6.14 6.12
N ILE A 372 0.21 -5.45 5.23
CA ILE A 372 -1.19 -5.08 5.47
C ILE A 372 -2.09 -6.31 5.56
N LEU A 373 -1.91 -7.29 4.67
CA LEU A 373 -2.65 -8.55 4.76
C LEU A 373 -2.38 -9.25 6.09
N LEU A 374 -1.12 -9.35 6.50
CA LEU A 374 -0.72 -9.94 7.77
C LEU A 374 -1.32 -9.21 8.98
N GLU A 375 -1.31 -7.88 8.96
CA GLU A 375 -1.88 -7.08 10.04
C GLU A 375 -3.41 -7.24 10.14
N ASN A 376 -4.11 -7.31 9.00
CA ASN A 376 -5.53 -7.62 8.96
C ASN A 376 -5.80 -9.00 9.56
N MET A 377 -5.06 -10.03 9.15
CA MET A 377 -5.19 -11.38 9.70
C MET A 377 -4.93 -11.40 11.20
N ARG A 378 -3.89 -10.70 11.67
CA ARG A 378 -3.56 -10.56 13.11
C ARG A 378 -4.73 -9.98 13.89
N ARG A 379 -5.35 -8.90 13.43
CA ARG A 379 -6.50 -8.24 14.07
C ARG A 379 -7.77 -9.10 14.04
N GLU A 380 -7.94 -9.90 13.01
CA GLU A 380 -9.03 -10.88 12.94
C GLU A 380 -8.85 -12.07 13.91
N GLY A 381 -7.68 -12.21 14.53
CA GLY A 381 -7.39 -13.24 15.52
C GLY A 381 -6.61 -14.45 14.98
N TYR A 382 -5.99 -14.32 13.81
CA TYR A 382 -5.12 -15.35 13.27
C TYR A 382 -3.75 -15.34 13.94
N GLU A 383 -3.17 -16.52 14.04
CA GLU A 383 -1.79 -16.74 14.47
C GLU A 383 -1.05 -17.57 13.41
N LEU A 384 0.08 -17.05 12.94
CA LEU A 384 0.89 -17.69 11.90
C LEU A 384 2.36 -17.27 12.03
N ALA A 385 3.22 -17.93 11.28
CA ALA A 385 4.61 -17.53 11.10
C ALA A 385 4.86 -17.14 9.64
N VAL A 386 5.79 -16.22 9.40
CA VAL A 386 6.17 -15.81 8.03
C VAL A 386 7.68 -15.83 7.82
N SER A 387 8.08 -16.13 6.60
CA SER A 387 9.47 -16.07 6.16
C SER A 387 9.87 -14.67 5.70
N ARG A 388 11.17 -14.47 5.50
CA ARG A 388 11.70 -13.28 4.80
C ARG A 388 11.05 -13.13 3.42
N PRO A 389 10.74 -11.89 2.99
CA PRO A 389 10.32 -11.61 1.62
C PRO A 389 11.42 -12.00 0.61
N ARG A 390 11.00 -12.52 -0.54
CA ARG A 390 11.87 -12.85 -1.67
C ARG A 390 11.31 -12.25 -2.93
N VAL A 391 12.17 -11.90 -3.88
CA VAL A 391 11.73 -11.44 -5.19
C VAL A 391 11.24 -12.62 -6.03
N VAL A 392 10.24 -12.36 -6.86
CA VAL A 392 9.74 -13.33 -7.84
C VAL A 392 10.63 -13.25 -9.09
N PHE A 393 11.36 -14.33 -9.36
CA PHE A 393 12.14 -14.45 -10.60
C PHE A 393 11.25 -14.89 -11.75
N LYS A 394 11.56 -14.46 -12.96
CA LYS A 394 10.91 -14.90 -14.21
C LYS A 394 11.95 -15.43 -15.18
N ASP A 395 11.54 -16.39 -15.98
CA ASP A 395 12.28 -16.81 -17.17
C ASP A 395 11.70 -16.04 -18.38
N ILE A 396 12.51 -15.20 -18.99
CA ILE A 396 12.15 -14.43 -20.17
C ILE A 396 13.13 -14.83 -21.28
N ASP A 397 12.61 -15.46 -22.31
CA ASP A 397 13.38 -15.96 -23.46
C ASP A 397 14.56 -16.88 -23.05
N GLY A 398 14.36 -17.71 -22.01
CA GLY A 398 15.38 -18.62 -21.49
C GLY A 398 16.43 -17.97 -20.58
N VAL A 399 16.21 -16.70 -20.21
CA VAL A 399 17.09 -15.94 -19.30
C VAL A 399 16.38 -15.69 -17.98
N LYS A 400 17.00 -16.07 -16.87
CA LYS A 400 16.49 -15.77 -15.52
C LYS A 400 16.58 -14.27 -15.25
N CYS A 401 15.42 -13.64 -15.06
CA CYS A 401 15.27 -12.21 -14.79
C CYS A 401 14.74 -11.94 -13.39
N GLU A 402 15.16 -10.82 -12.83
CA GLU A 402 14.69 -10.29 -11.55
C GLU A 402 14.02 -8.93 -11.72
N PRO A 403 13.07 -8.55 -10.83
CA PRO A 403 12.44 -7.24 -10.90
C PRO A 403 13.41 -6.13 -10.50
N TYR A 404 13.38 -5.03 -11.25
CA TYR A 404 14.08 -3.78 -10.96
C TYR A 404 13.10 -2.70 -10.59
N GLU A 405 13.56 -1.77 -9.76
CA GLU A 405 12.77 -0.64 -9.29
C GLU A 405 13.50 0.68 -9.53
N LEU A 406 12.72 1.72 -9.78
CA LEU A 406 13.17 3.10 -9.76
C LEU A 406 12.99 3.63 -8.34
N LEU A 407 14.10 3.82 -7.65
CA LEU A 407 14.15 4.35 -6.30
C LEU A 407 14.42 5.85 -6.35
N THR A 408 13.61 6.63 -5.67
CA THR A 408 13.85 8.05 -5.43
C THR A 408 14.04 8.28 -3.94
N VAL A 409 15.16 8.86 -3.55
CA VAL A 409 15.43 9.27 -2.17
C VAL A 409 15.70 10.77 -2.11
N ASP A 410 15.18 11.41 -1.08
CA ASP A 410 15.36 12.83 -0.80
C ASP A 410 15.98 12.96 0.59
N VAL A 411 17.23 13.42 0.65
CA VAL A 411 18.05 13.40 1.85
C VAL A 411 18.73 14.75 2.08
N GLU A 412 19.09 15.03 3.32
CA GLU A 412 19.97 16.16 3.62
C GLU A 412 21.38 15.92 3.05
N ASP A 413 22.04 16.99 2.58
CA ASP A 413 23.40 16.92 2.00
C ASP A 413 24.38 16.20 2.92
N SER A 414 24.22 16.35 4.24
CA SER A 414 25.05 15.70 5.26
C SER A 414 24.96 14.18 5.27
N HIS A 415 23.86 13.60 4.79
CA HIS A 415 23.60 12.16 4.77
C HIS A 415 23.82 11.53 3.39
N GLN A 416 24.01 12.36 2.35
CA GLN A 416 24.14 11.92 0.95
C GLN A 416 25.19 10.83 0.77
N GLY A 417 26.41 11.04 1.30
CA GLY A 417 27.53 10.11 1.11
C GLY A 417 27.23 8.71 1.65
N GLY A 418 26.69 8.62 2.88
CA GLY A 418 26.35 7.33 3.50
C GLY A 418 25.23 6.58 2.78
N VAL A 419 24.22 7.32 2.28
CA VAL A 419 23.13 6.73 1.49
C VAL A 419 23.62 6.23 0.14
N MET A 420 24.46 7.00 -0.56
CA MET A 420 25.03 6.60 -1.84
C MET A 420 25.92 5.37 -1.72
N GLU A 421 26.76 5.29 -0.67
CA GLU A 421 27.59 4.11 -0.38
C GLU A 421 26.75 2.86 -0.18
N GLU A 422 25.70 2.95 0.64
CA GLU A 422 24.82 1.82 0.92
C GLU A 422 24.03 1.37 -0.31
N LEU A 423 23.48 2.32 -1.09
CA LEU A 423 22.80 1.99 -2.34
C LEU A 423 23.72 1.36 -3.38
N GLY A 424 24.97 1.82 -3.47
CA GLY A 424 25.99 1.20 -4.32
C GLY A 424 26.27 -0.25 -3.90
N ARG A 425 26.38 -0.53 -2.59
CA ARG A 425 26.53 -1.88 -2.04
C ARG A 425 25.33 -2.78 -2.37
N ARG A 426 24.14 -2.22 -2.43
CA ARG A 426 22.88 -2.88 -2.79
C ARG A 426 22.61 -2.93 -4.30
N ARG A 427 23.62 -2.63 -5.12
CA ARG A 427 23.60 -2.65 -6.60
C ARG A 427 22.70 -1.60 -7.23
N GLY A 428 22.46 -0.50 -6.53
CA GLY A 428 21.78 0.66 -7.11
C GLY A 428 22.67 1.34 -8.14
N ASP A 429 22.09 1.64 -9.30
CA ASP A 429 22.70 2.41 -10.37
C ASP A 429 22.12 3.82 -10.37
N LEU A 430 22.96 4.82 -10.07
CA LEU A 430 22.55 6.22 -9.97
C LEU A 430 22.16 6.75 -11.35
N GLN A 431 20.91 7.15 -11.51
CA GLN A 431 20.36 7.69 -12.74
C GLN A 431 20.41 9.22 -12.77
N ASN A 432 20.11 9.85 -11.63
CA ASN A 432 20.04 11.30 -11.53
C ASN A 432 20.33 11.79 -10.11
N MET A 433 20.84 13.04 -10.01
CA MET A 433 21.09 13.73 -8.76
C MET A 433 20.76 15.21 -8.90
N GLU A 434 19.79 15.68 -8.13
CA GLU A 434 19.30 17.06 -8.17
C GLU A 434 19.37 17.70 -6.77
N PRO A 435 20.32 18.62 -6.50
CA PRO A 435 20.33 19.40 -5.26
C PRO A 435 19.23 20.46 -5.31
N ASP A 436 18.53 20.68 -4.18
CA ASP A 436 17.48 21.70 -4.07
C ASP A 436 18.02 23.14 -3.80
N GLY A 437 19.33 23.27 -3.62
CA GLY A 437 20.00 24.53 -3.25
C GLY A 437 19.71 25.01 -1.82
N LYS A 438 19.03 24.19 -0.97
CA LYS A 438 18.65 24.52 0.41
C LYS A 438 19.14 23.50 1.43
N GLY A 439 20.06 22.65 1.04
CA GLY A 439 20.66 21.65 1.91
C GLY A 439 20.05 20.25 1.80
N ARG A 440 19.23 20.01 0.77
CA ARG A 440 18.74 18.66 0.43
C ARG A 440 19.12 18.30 -1.00
N VAL A 441 19.25 17.00 -1.22
CA VAL A 441 19.54 16.41 -2.53
C VAL A 441 18.57 15.27 -2.81
N ARG A 442 18.05 15.25 -4.04
CA ARG A 442 17.25 14.16 -4.57
C ARG A 442 18.14 13.26 -5.40
N LEU A 443 18.11 11.96 -5.10
CA LEU A 443 18.86 10.93 -5.83
C LEU A 443 17.85 9.96 -6.44
N GLU A 444 18.05 9.61 -7.71
CA GLU A 444 17.24 8.64 -8.43
C GLU A 444 18.13 7.47 -8.84
N TYR A 445 17.72 6.26 -8.45
CA TYR A 445 18.45 5.03 -8.71
C TYR A 445 17.58 4.01 -9.46
N ARG A 446 18.21 3.22 -10.32
CA ARG A 446 17.65 1.95 -10.78
C ARG A 446 18.31 0.82 -9.97
N ILE A 447 17.51 0.03 -9.26
CA ILE A 447 18.01 -0.95 -8.29
C ILE A 447 17.23 -2.26 -8.40
N PRO A 448 17.87 -3.46 -8.28
CA PRO A 448 17.14 -4.70 -8.19
C PRO A 448 16.27 -4.71 -6.91
N ALA A 449 15.01 -5.13 -7.03
CA ALA A 449 14.04 -5.09 -5.91
C ALA A 449 14.56 -5.84 -4.66
N ARG A 450 15.32 -6.92 -4.83
CA ARG A 450 15.97 -7.62 -3.70
C ARG A 450 16.98 -6.74 -2.94
N GLY A 451 17.51 -5.69 -3.55
CA GLY A 451 18.40 -4.71 -2.91
C GLY A 451 17.64 -3.76 -1.98
N LEU A 452 16.34 -3.64 -2.13
CA LEU A 452 15.49 -2.80 -1.28
C LEU A 452 14.95 -3.54 -0.05
N ILE A 453 14.96 -4.87 -0.06
CA ILE A 453 14.53 -5.65 1.11
C ILE A 453 15.40 -5.30 2.32
N GLY A 454 14.75 -4.82 3.40
CA GLY A 454 15.42 -4.38 4.62
C GLY A 454 16.15 -3.02 4.51
N PHE A 455 16.03 -2.31 3.40
CA PHE A 455 16.69 -1.00 3.24
C PHE A 455 15.96 0.14 3.96
N GLN A 456 14.63 0.10 4.10
CA GLN A 456 13.84 1.16 4.73
C GLN A 456 14.35 1.49 6.15
N SER A 457 14.53 0.48 6.99
CA SER A 457 15.01 0.66 8.37
C SER A 457 16.45 1.19 8.42
N GLU A 458 17.31 0.72 7.52
CA GLU A 458 18.68 1.20 7.43
C GLU A 458 18.75 2.64 6.92
N PHE A 459 17.95 2.98 5.90
CA PHE A 459 17.81 4.32 5.36
C PHE A 459 17.36 5.33 6.42
N MET A 460 16.35 4.99 7.22
CA MET A 460 15.89 5.83 8.34
C MET A 460 16.98 6.04 9.38
N THR A 461 17.80 5.03 9.62
CA THR A 461 18.96 5.14 10.53
C THR A 461 20.06 6.04 9.95
N LEU A 462 20.43 5.85 8.67
CA LEU A 462 21.42 6.65 7.97
C LEU A 462 21.04 8.13 7.89
N THR A 463 19.77 8.42 7.71
CA THR A 463 19.23 9.77 7.58
C THR A 463 18.70 10.36 8.88
N ARG A 464 18.88 9.68 10.02
CA ARG A 464 18.33 10.06 11.33
C ARG A 464 16.83 10.36 11.32
N GLY A 465 16.08 9.68 10.45
CA GLY A 465 14.65 9.85 10.29
C GLY A 465 14.21 11.02 9.42
N THR A 466 15.13 11.80 8.82
CA THR A 466 14.79 12.98 7.99
C THR A 466 14.70 12.67 6.50
N GLY A 467 15.14 11.47 6.08
CA GLY A 467 15.11 11.06 4.68
C GLY A 467 13.71 10.64 4.23
N LEU A 468 13.40 10.92 2.97
CA LEU A 468 12.19 10.46 2.30
C LEU A 468 12.58 9.48 1.21
N MET A 469 11.87 8.36 1.12
CA MET A 469 12.13 7.30 0.16
C MET A 469 10.84 6.86 -0.51
N SER A 470 10.93 6.59 -1.81
CA SER A 470 9.85 6.03 -2.61
C SER A 470 10.45 5.21 -3.73
N HIS A 471 9.87 4.06 -4.02
CA HIS A 471 10.30 3.20 -5.10
C HIS A 471 9.10 2.70 -5.90
N ILE A 472 9.30 2.40 -7.17
CA ILE A 472 8.28 1.90 -8.09
C ILE A 472 8.89 0.82 -8.98
N PHE A 473 8.10 -0.20 -9.31
CA PHE A 473 8.50 -1.22 -10.27
C PHE A 473 8.81 -0.59 -11.63
N ASP A 474 9.94 -0.98 -12.22
CA ASP A 474 10.39 -0.55 -13.55
C ASP A 474 10.15 -1.66 -14.56
N ASP A 475 10.99 -2.67 -14.56
CA ASP A 475 10.93 -3.81 -15.47
C ASP A 475 11.56 -5.06 -14.85
N TYR A 476 11.58 -6.14 -15.62
CA TYR A 476 12.40 -7.32 -15.35
C TYR A 476 13.67 -7.28 -16.16
N ALA A 477 14.83 -7.45 -15.53
CA ALA A 477 16.12 -7.51 -16.19
C ALA A 477 16.90 -8.77 -15.80
N PRO A 478 17.83 -9.24 -16.64
CA PRO A 478 18.65 -10.42 -16.37
C PRO A 478 19.37 -10.34 -15.04
N VAL A 479 19.37 -11.45 -14.29
CA VAL A 479 20.13 -11.57 -13.06
C VAL A 479 21.62 -11.55 -13.39
N ASP A 480 22.36 -10.62 -12.80
CA ASP A 480 23.81 -10.58 -12.95
C ASP A 480 24.47 -11.64 -12.07
N VAL A 481 24.74 -12.80 -12.66
CA VAL A 481 25.35 -13.96 -11.99
C VAL A 481 26.84 -13.74 -11.65
N ASN A 482 27.49 -12.74 -12.24
CA ASN A 482 28.91 -12.46 -12.03
C ASN A 482 29.15 -11.61 -10.77
N LYS A 483 28.10 -11.02 -10.20
CA LYS A 483 28.19 -10.25 -8.96
C LYS A 483 27.92 -11.14 -7.76
N PRO A 484 28.65 -10.96 -6.64
CA PRO A 484 28.39 -11.69 -5.41
C PRO A 484 26.94 -11.48 -4.94
N GLU A 485 26.40 -12.41 -4.17
CA GLU A 485 25.08 -12.22 -3.56
C GLU A 485 25.05 -10.94 -2.72
N LEU A 486 23.85 -10.35 -2.61
CA LEU A 486 23.68 -9.18 -1.76
C LEU A 486 23.96 -9.59 -0.31
N ALA A 487 24.78 -8.79 0.37
CA ALA A 487 25.08 -9.03 1.77
C ALA A 487 23.77 -8.96 2.59
N GLY A 488 23.60 -9.90 3.49
CA GLY A 488 22.53 -9.90 4.48
C GLY A 488 22.70 -8.80 5.53
N ARG A 489 21.98 -8.93 6.62
CA ARG A 489 22.07 -8.04 7.79
C ARG A 489 23.50 -7.94 8.32
N ARG A 490 23.93 -6.72 8.68
CA ARG A 490 25.30 -6.49 9.20
C ARG A 490 25.54 -7.12 10.58
N ASN A 491 24.52 -7.17 11.40
CA ASN A 491 24.59 -7.61 12.78
C ASN A 491 23.95 -8.99 12.96
N GLY A 492 24.58 -9.85 13.76
CA GLY A 492 23.97 -11.09 14.21
C GLY A 492 22.84 -10.87 15.22
N VAL A 493 22.30 -11.93 15.76
CA VAL A 493 21.20 -11.90 16.76
C VAL A 493 21.57 -12.61 18.04
N LEU A 494 20.90 -12.21 19.12
CA LEU A 494 20.93 -12.88 20.42
C LEU A 494 19.81 -13.92 20.46
N ILE A 495 20.17 -15.20 20.60
CA ILE A 495 19.24 -16.33 20.54
C ILE A 495 19.10 -16.91 21.94
N SER A 496 17.85 -17.08 22.39
CA SER A 496 17.58 -17.74 23.68
C SER A 496 18.00 -19.21 23.64
N GLN A 497 18.68 -19.64 24.69
CA GLN A 497 19.12 -21.01 24.89
C GLN A 497 18.04 -21.88 25.53
N ASP A 498 17.19 -21.31 26.36
CA ASP A 498 16.26 -22.01 27.23
C ASP A 498 14.85 -21.42 27.19
N ASP A 499 13.89 -22.23 27.65
CA ASP A 499 12.49 -21.85 27.79
C ASP A 499 12.23 -21.27 29.20
N GLY A 500 11.45 -20.17 29.29
CA GLY A 500 11.10 -19.57 30.57
C GLY A 500 10.64 -18.14 30.45
N ALA A 501 10.77 -17.38 31.54
CA ALA A 501 10.53 -15.94 31.56
C ALA A 501 11.86 -15.19 31.68
N ALA A 502 12.03 -14.15 30.89
CA ALA A 502 13.24 -13.33 30.90
C ALA A 502 13.42 -12.63 32.26
N VAL A 503 14.62 -12.71 32.83
CA VAL A 503 14.95 -12.17 34.16
C VAL A 503 15.73 -10.88 34.04
N ALA A 504 15.35 -9.85 34.79
CA ALA A 504 15.97 -8.52 34.74
C ALA A 504 17.51 -8.58 34.87
N TYR A 505 18.03 -9.41 35.77
CA TYR A 505 19.48 -9.55 36.02
C TYR A 505 20.22 -10.14 34.78
N ALA A 506 19.61 -11.11 34.10
CA ALA A 506 20.18 -11.66 32.88
C ALA A 506 20.16 -10.63 31.74
N LEU A 507 19.03 -9.96 31.55
CA LEU A 507 18.89 -8.91 30.52
C LEU A 507 19.88 -7.76 30.73
N TRP A 508 20.08 -7.35 32.00
CA TRP A 508 21.05 -6.33 32.35
C TRP A 508 22.47 -6.68 31.90
N LYS A 509 22.90 -7.94 32.13
CA LYS A 509 24.21 -8.42 31.65
C LYS A 509 24.29 -8.57 30.13
N LEU A 510 23.16 -8.83 29.47
CA LEU A 510 23.12 -9.00 28.03
C LEU A 510 23.09 -7.66 27.26
N GLN A 511 22.77 -6.55 27.93
CA GLN A 511 22.81 -5.20 27.32
C GLN A 511 24.19 -4.84 26.76
N ASP A 512 25.27 -5.33 27.36
CA ASP A 512 26.64 -5.12 26.86
C ASP A 512 26.91 -5.87 25.54
N ARG A 513 26.06 -6.84 25.19
CA ARG A 513 26.18 -7.64 23.97
C ARG A 513 25.32 -7.12 22.83
N GLY A 514 24.32 -6.31 23.14
CA GLY A 514 23.42 -5.78 22.13
C GLY A 514 22.12 -5.20 22.67
N ARG A 515 21.21 -4.87 21.78
CA ARG A 515 19.90 -4.30 22.13
C ARG A 515 18.83 -5.38 22.16
N MET A 516 17.98 -5.35 23.19
CA MET A 516 16.96 -6.37 23.42
C MET A 516 15.65 -6.06 22.67
N PHE A 517 14.91 -7.12 22.33
CA PHE A 517 13.51 -7.10 21.88
C PHE A 517 12.54 -7.47 23.00
N VAL A 518 13.04 -8.04 24.09
CA VAL A 518 12.24 -8.57 25.20
C VAL A 518 12.45 -7.77 26.48
N SER A 519 11.40 -7.70 27.28
CA SER A 519 11.37 -7.10 28.62
C SER A 519 11.49 -8.16 29.72
N HIS A 520 11.66 -7.68 30.94
CA HIS A 520 11.55 -8.54 32.12
C HIS A 520 10.15 -9.20 32.19
N ASN A 521 10.12 -10.47 32.55
CA ASN A 521 8.96 -11.37 32.58
C ASN A 521 8.36 -11.77 31.23
N ASP A 522 8.90 -11.30 30.09
CA ASP A 522 8.44 -11.79 28.81
C ASP A 522 8.76 -13.29 28.66
N PRO A 523 7.82 -14.10 28.12
CA PRO A 523 8.08 -15.50 27.85
C PRO A 523 9.08 -15.65 26.69
N VAL A 524 10.08 -16.48 26.91
CA VAL A 524 11.10 -16.83 25.92
C VAL A 524 11.20 -18.34 25.78
N TYR A 525 11.70 -18.79 24.64
CA TYR A 525 11.91 -20.22 24.37
C TYR A 525 13.20 -20.44 23.56
N GLU A 526 13.72 -21.66 23.58
CA GLU A 526 14.92 -22.02 22.83
C GLU A 526 14.77 -21.73 21.35
N GLY A 527 15.72 -20.98 20.76
CA GLY A 527 15.69 -20.56 19.37
C GLY A 527 14.94 -19.25 19.11
N MET A 528 14.29 -18.64 20.12
CA MET A 528 13.71 -17.30 20.02
C MET A 528 14.81 -16.26 19.92
N ILE A 529 14.65 -15.29 19.02
CA ILE A 529 15.55 -14.15 18.87
C ILE A 529 15.10 -13.07 19.84
N ILE A 530 15.94 -12.75 20.80
CA ILE A 530 15.64 -11.84 21.92
C ILE A 530 16.32 -10.48 21.81
N GLY A 531 17.15 -10.28 20.78
CA GLY A 531 17.85 -9.01 20.57
C GLY A 531 18.79 -9.02 19.38
N ILE A 532 19.33 -7.85 19.07
CA ILE A 532 20.36 -7.62 18.06
C ILE A 532 21.73 -7.76 18.72
N HIS A 533 22.62 -8.58 18.17
CA HIS A 533 24.00 -8.65 18.63
C HIS A 533 24.81 -7.46 18.11
N SER A 534 25.71 -6.94 18.89
CA SER A 534 26.59 -5.83 18.49
C SER A 534 27.68 -6.22 17.47
N ARG A 535 27.86 -7.53 17.22
CA ARG A 535 28.78 -8.11 16.23
C ARG A 535 28.00 -8.77 15.09
N ASP A 536 28.70 -9.18 14.07
CA ASP A 536 28.19 -9.82 12.85
C ASP A 536 27.73 -11.28 13.02
N ASN A 537 28.11 -11.94 14.10
CA ASN A 537 27.76 -13.35 14.36
C ASN A 537 26.58 -13.50 15.33
N ASP A 538 25.82 -14.55 15.16
CA ASP A 538 24.78 -14.96 16.10
C ASP A 538 25.38 -15.44 17.43
N LEU A 539 24.74 -15.11 18.52
CA LEU A 539 25.17 -15.48 19.86
C LEU A 539 24.03 -16.14 20.66
N ILE A 540 24.25 -17.36 21.10
CA ILE A 540 23.32 -18.08 21.97
C ILE A 540 23.55 -17.59 23.39
N VAL A 541 22.49 -17.19 24.07
CA VAL A 541 22.51 -16.57 25.40
C VAL A 541 21.42 -17.13 26.31
N ASN A 542 21.62 -17.02 27.63
CA ASN A 542 20.62 -17.44 28.59
C ASN A 542 19.94 -16.23 29.25
N PRO A 543 18.70 -15.88 28.85
CA PRO A 543 17.95 -14.73 29.35
C PRO A 543 17.21 -15.01 30.66
N ILE A 544 17.18 -16.27 31.13
CA ILE A 544 16.42 -16.69 32.33
C ILE A 544 17.30 -16.93 33.58
N LYS A 545 18.61 -16.79 33.46
CA LYS A 545 19.55 -17.06 34.55
C LYS A 545 19.49 -15.98 35.62
N GLY A 546 18.89 -16.28 36.76
CA GLY A 546 18.86 -15.40 37.92
C GLY A 546 20.23 -15.15 38.56
N LYS A 547 20.29 -14.17 39.47
CA LYS A 547 21.46 -13.93 40.31
C LYS A 547 21.63 -15.12 41.26
N GLN A 548 22.78 -15.80 41.23
CA GLN A 548 23.12 -16.77 42.26
C GLN A 548 23.50 -16.02 43.54
N LEU A 549 22.77 -16.26 44.61
CA LEU A 549 23.07 -15.73 45.93
C LEU A 549 24.31 -16.47 46.49
N THR A 550 25.51 -15.92 46.27
CA THR A 550 26.77 -16.56 46.67
C THR A 550 27.32 -16.05 48.02
N ASN A 551 26.75 -14.97 48.65
CA ASN A 551 27.21 -14.49 49.95
C ASN A 551 26.14 -13.75 50.74
N VAL A 552 25.84 -14.23 51.94
CA VAL A 552 24.89 -13.65 52.91
C VAL A 552 25.33 -12.25 53.39
N ARG A 553 26.62 -11.91 53.27
CA ARG A 553 27.18 -10.63 53.76
C ARG A 553 27.04 -9.45 52.77
N ALA A 554 26.64 -9.66 51.55
CA ALA A 554 26.49 -8.61 50.51
C ALA A 554 25.02 -8.21 50.24
N SER A 555 24.07 -8.61 51.07
CA SER A 555 22.64 -8.32 50.88
C SER A 555 22.25 -6.84 51.05
N GLY A 556 23.18 -5.97 51.46
CA GLY A 556 22.94 -4.53 51.67
C GLY A 556 23.34 -3.59 50.52
N THR A 557 23.97 -4.10 49.46
CA THR A 557 24.41 -3.29 48.29
C THR A 557 23.92 -3.91 46.98
N ASP A 558 22.61 -4.11 46.87
CA ASP A 558 22.02 -4.42 45.55
C ASP A 558 22.01 -3.13 44.72
N GLU A 559 22.94 -3.03 43.77
CA GLU A 559 22.88 -2.00 42.72
C GLU A 559 21.56 -2.13 41.98
N ALA A 560 20.85 -1.01 41.85
CA ALA A 560 19.61 -0.98 41.08
C ALA A 560 19.87 -1.41 39.62
N VAL A 561 19.26 -2.50 39.20
CA VAL A 561 19.35 -3.00 37.82
C VAL A 561 18.62 -2.01 36.91
N ARG A 562 19.38 -1.28 36.08
CA ARG A 562 18.83 -0.38 35.10
C ARG A 562 18.79 -1.08 33.75
N LEU A 563 17.59 -1.29 33.20
CA LEU A 563 17.39 -1.85 31.89
C LEU A 563 17.16 -0.73 30.85
N VAL A 564 17.82 -0.84 29.71
CA VAL A 564 17.51 -0.04 28.55
C VAL A 564 16.18 -0.54 27.98
N PRO A 565 15.22 0.34 27.64
CA PRO A 565 13.97 -0.09 27.04
C PRO A 565 14.20 -0.94 25.78
N PRO A 566 13.47 -2.05 25.61
CA PRO A 566 13.63 -2.89 24.44
C PRO A 566 13.13 -2.17 23.16
N ILE A 567 13.65 -2.61 22.01
CA ILE A 567 13.13 -2.20 20.73
C ILE A 567 11.74 -2.80 20.58
N GLN A 568 10.73 -1.98 20.35
CA GLN A 568 9.39 -2.43 20.03
C GLN A 568 9.35 -2.94 18.59
N LEU A 569 8.97 -4.20 18.42
CA LEU A 569 8.84 -4.81 17.09
C LEU A 569 7.50 -4.38 16.47
N THR A 570 7.56 -3.63 15.38
CA THR A 570 6.44 -3.51 14.45
C THR A 570 6.50 -4.66 13.44
N LEU A 571 5.40 -4.93 12.76
CA LEU A 571 5.34 -6.02 11.79
C LEU A 571 6.30 -5.76 10.61
N GLU A 572 6.31 -4.53 10.12
CA GLU A 572 7.20 -4.10 9.03
C GLU A 572 8.66 -4.30 9.43
N TYR A 573 9.06 -3.74 10.57
CA TYR A 573 10.43 -3.88 11.07
C TYR A 573 10.82 -5.37 11.27
N ALA A 574 9.92 -6.18 11.78
CA ALA A 574 10.17 -7.61 12.01
C ALA A 574 10.41 -8.37 10.70
N VAL A 575 9.57 -8.10 9.67
CA VAL A 575 9.66 -8.75 8.35
C VAL A 575 10.94 -8.32 7.61
N GLU A 576 11.29 -7.04 7.66
CA GLU A 576 12.52 -6.51 7.08
C GLU A 576 13.78 -7.03 7.79
N PHE A 577 13.71 -7.24 9.10
CA PHE A 577 14.86 -7.56 9.92
C PHE A 577 15.36 -8.99 9.75
N ILE A 578 14.47 -9.95 9.52
CA ILE A 578 14.80 -11.38 9.52
C ILE A 578 15.65 -11.81 8.30
N GLU A 579 16.48 -12.82 8.53
CA GLU A 579 17.25 -13.52 7.49
C GLU A 579 16.53 -14.79 7.02
N ASP A 580 17.10 -15.47 6.00
CA ASP A 580 16.47 -16.64 5.36
C ASP A 580 16.26 -17.84 6.28
N ASP A 581 17.05 -17.95 7.35
CA ASP A 581 16.95 -18.99 8.39
C ASP A 581 16.12 -18.56 9.60
N GLU A 582 15.40 -17.43 9.49
CA GLU A 582 14.61 -16.83 10.55
C GLU A 582 13.13 -16.71 10.13
N LEU A 583 12.25 -16.61 11.11
CA LEU A 583 10.81 -16.44 10.94
C LEU A 583 10.29 -15.37 11.89
N VAL A 584 9.24 -14.67 11.44
CA VAL A 584 8.42 -13.81 12.32
C VAL A 584 7.22 -14.62 12.78
N GLU A 585 7.02 -14.74 14.07
CA GLU A 585 5.82 -15.28 14.69
C GLU A 585 4.84 -14.13 14.93
N ILE A 586 3.66 -14.21 14.32
CA ILE A 586 2.63 -13.17 14.35
C ILE A 586 1.43 -13.70 15.09
N THR A 587 1.02 -13.01 16.14
CA THR A 587 -0.16 -13.33 16.93
C THR A 587 -1.00 -12.08 17.16
N PRO A 588 -2.25 -12.18 17.59
CA PRO A 588 -3.08 -11.01 17.91
C PRO A 588 -2.45 -10.03 18.90
N LYS A 589 -1.60 -10.54 19.81
CA LYS A 589 -1.03 -9.75 20.92
C LYS A 589 0.45 -9.47 20.78
N SER A 590 1.19 -10.33 20.07
CA SER A 590 2.66 -10.31 20.07
C SER A 590 3.23 -10.51 18.67
N ILE A 591 4.38 -9.88 18.43
CA ILE A 591 5.26 -10.14 17.29
C ILE A 591 6.58 -10.61 17.88
N ARG A 592 7.03 -11.80 17.50
CA ARG A 592 8.27 -12.41 17.98
C ARG A 592 9.12 -12.87 16.81
N LEU A 593 10.43 -12.85 17.00
CA LEU A 593 11.39 -13.35 16.01
C LEU A 593 11.96 -14.68 16.52
N ARG A 594 12.18 -15.61 15.61
CA ARG A 594 12.79 -16.88 15.94
C ARG A 594 13.61 -17.47 14.81
N LYS A 595 14.52 -18.35 15.15
CA LYS A 595 15.17 -19.20 14.14
C LYS A 595 14.17 -20.21 13.56
N ARG A 596 14.36 -20.57 12.30
CA ARG A 596 13.56 -21.61 11.64
C ARG A 596 13.67 -22.95 12.35
N PHE A 597 14.91 -23.33 12.69
CA PHE A 597 15.22 -24.49 13.52
C PHE A 597 15.46 -24.04 14.96
N LEU A 598 14.61 -24.47 15.87
CA LEU A 598 14.67 -24.00 17.27
C LEU A 598 15.86 -24.60 18.01
N LYS A 599 16.18 -25.89 17.78
CA LYS A 599 17.27 -26.58 18.46
C LYS A 599 18.62 -26.23 17.88
N GLU A 600 19.62 -26.01 18.77
CA GLU A 600 20.97 -25.66 18.33
C GLU A 600 21.61 -26.72 17.42
N HIS A 601 21.41 -28.00 17.72
CA HIS A 601 21.96 -29.08 16.89
C HIS A 601 21.34 -29.15 15.50
N GLU A 602 20.06 -28.82 15.34
CA GLU A 602 19.38 -28.74 14.05
C GLU A 602 19.94 -27.58 13.21
N ARG A 603 20.16 -26.41 13.82
CA ARG A 603 20.79 -25.27 13.14
C ARG A 603 22.20 -25.61 12.65
N LYS A 604 23.00 -26.27 13.51
CA LYS A 604 24.36 -26.72 13.13
C LYS A 604 24.34 -27.75 12.01
N LYS A 605 23.35 -28.64 11.98
CA LYS A 605 23.18 -29.62 10.90
C LYS A 605 22.80 -28.91 9.59
N ALA A 606 21.80 -28.05 9.62
CA ALA A 606 21.35 -27.29 8.44
C ALA A 606 22.49 -26.42 7.85
N SER A 607 23.29 -25.75 8.69
CA SER A 607 24.43 -24.96 8.24
C SER A 607 25.52 -25.81 7.55
N ARG A 608 25.72 -27.06 7.98
CA ARG A 608 26.67 -27.98 7.33
C ARG A 608 26.16 -28.56 6.00
N GLU A 609 24.85 -28.69 5.87
CA GLU A 609 24.21 -29.18 4.63
C GLU A 609 24.15 -28.08 3.55
N ALA A 610 24.17 -26.81 3.96
CA ALA A 610 24.17 -25.64 3.08
C ALA A 610 25.58 -25.19 2.63
N ALA A 611 26.65 -25.58 3.34
CA ALA A 611 28.05 -25.34 2.99
C ALA A 611 28.62 -26.44 2.09
#